data_ca9c64525e7b2c92c4885871fb89b46c
#
_entry.id   ca9c64525e7b2c92c4885871fb89b46c
#
_cell.length_a   1.000
_cell.length_b   1.000
_cell.length_c   1.000
_cell.angle_alpha   90.00
_cell.angle_beta   90.00
_cell.angle_gamma   90.00
#
_symmetry.space_group_name_H-M   'P 1'
#
loop_
_entity.id
_entity.type
_entity.pdbx_description
1 polymer ?
#
loop_
_entity_poly.entity_id
_entity_poly.type
_entity_poly.pdbx_seq_one_letter_code
_entity_poly.pdbx_strand_id
1 'polypeptide(L)'
;AGRKANVHVSAVVGLVENMPSGKAQRPGDVVIASSGHSIEVINTDAEGRLVLADAVTYAINKFKPKKLIDLATLTGAVIVSLGPQRAGIFSNNDELASNIFDSGEKTGEKVWRMPVGEEYDDDIKSAIADMKNVGSGRGAGATSGAKFIEQFTQNIPWVHIDIAGVTWSKTNSKLHPTGGT
;
A
#
# COMPACT_ATOMS: atom_id res chain seq x y z
N ALA A 1 -5.50 -15.42 -14.33
CA ALA A 1 -5.47 -16.87 -14.57
C ALA A 1 -6.68 -17.34 -15.38
N GLY A 2 -7.92 -17.03 -14.99
CA GLY A 2 -9.13 -17.52 -15.68
C GLY A 2 -9.25 -17.14 -17.16
N ARG A 3 -8.70 -15.99 -17.56
CA ARG A 3 -8.74 -15.52 -18.96
C ARG A 3 -7.66 -16.15 -19.87
N LYS A 4 -6.77 -16.98 -19.34
CA LYS A 4 -5.63 -17.56 -20.08
C LYS A 4 -4.82 -16.50 -20.85
N ALA A 5 -4.71 -15.29 -20.30
CA ALA A 5 -3.93 -14.23 -20.92
C ALA A 5 -2.46 -14.64 -21.00
N ASN A 6 -1.77 -14.28 -22.10
CA ASN A 6 -0.35 -14.57 -22.27
C ASN A 6 0.51 -13.58 -21.48
N VAL A 7 0.41 -13.68 -20.14
CA VAL A 7 1.15 -12.84 -19.19
C VAL A 7 1.72 -13.72 -18.07
N HIS A 8 2.92 -13.38 -17.61
CA HIS A 8 3.52 -14.01 -16.45
C HIS A 8 3.22 -13.17 -15.22
N VAL A 9 2.42 -13.68 -14.29
CA VAL A 9 2.01 -13.01 -13.06
C VAL A 9 2.36 -13.88 -11.86
N SER A 10 2.99 -13.27 -10.87
CA SER A 10 3.21 -13.86 -9.55
C SER A 10 2.45 -13.04 -8.52
N ALA A 11 1.82 -13.70 -7.56
CA ALA A 11 1.14 -13.05 -6.45
C ALA A 11 1.80 -13.45 -5.13
N VAL A 12 1.93 -12.48 -4.23
CA VAL A 12 2.43 -12.67 -2.86
C VAL A 12 1.37 -12.12 -1.91
N VAL A 13 1.04 -12.89 -0.89
CA VAL A 13 0.09 -12.49 0.15
C VAL A 13 0.78 -12.57 1.49
N GLY A 14 0.86 -11.46 2.23
CA GLY A 14 1.34 -11.44 3.61
C GLY A 14 0.23 -11.93 4.54
N LEU A 15 0.46 -13.06 5.21
CA LEU A 15 -0.45 -13.63 6.20
C LEU A 15 0.23 -13.60 7.56
N VAL A 16 -0.29 -12.79 8.48
CA VAL A 16 0.27 -12.60 9.81
C VAL A 16 -0.84 -12.59 10.87
N GLU A 17 -0.49 -12.98 12.09
CA GLU A 17 -1.34 -12.75 13.25
C GLU A 17 -1.11 -11.32 13.77
N ASN A 18 -2.21 -10.61 14.07
CA ASN A 18 -2.18 -9.28 14.66
C ASN A 18 -2.98 -9.34 15.99
N MET A 19 -2.31 -9.74 17.05
CA MET A 19 -2.92 -9.99 18.36
C MET A 19 -2.23 -9.19 19.46
N PRO A 20 -2.98 -8.66 20.45
CA PRO A 20 -2.39 -8.08 21.65
C PRO A 20 -1.52 -9.11 22.37
N SER A 21 -0.30 -8.71 22.73
CA SER A 21 0.61 -9.61 23.43
C SER A 21 1.69 -8.81 24.18
N GLY A 22 2.27 -9.40 25.20
CA GLY A 22 3.42 -8.82 25.91
C GLY A 22 4.69 -8.73 25.04
N LYS A 23 4.69 -9.37 23.87
CA LYS A 23 5.80 -9.34 22.89
C LYS A 23 5.46 -8.52 21.65
N ALA A 24 4.26 -7.91 21.59
CA ALA A 24 3.87 -7.06 20.47
C ALA A 24 4.77 -5.81 20.38
N GLN A 25 4.90 -5.27 19.19
CA GLN A 25 5.62 -4.00 18.94
C GLN A 25 5.02 -2.87 19.78
N ARG A 26 5.86 -1.93 20.16
CA ARG A 26 5.49 -0.74 20.95
C ARG A 26 5.91 0.53 20.22
N PRO A 27 5.22 1.64 20.42
CA PRO A 27 5.74 2.93 19.98
C PRO A 27 7.14 3.19 20.54
N GLY A 28 8.08 3.59 19.67
CA GLY A 28 9.49 3.78 20.00
C GLY A 28 10.39 2.58 19.71
N ASP A 29 9.83 1.41 19.39
CA ASP A 29 10.62 0.28 18.90
C ASP A 29 11.22 0.60 17.52
N VAL A 30 12.43 0.09 17.27
CA VAL A 30 13.05 0.10 15.94
C VAL A 30 13.12 -1.34 15.45
N VAL A 31 12.50 -1.59 14.30
CA VAL A 31 12.48 -2.91 13.66
C VAL A 31 13.31 -2.91 12.38
N ILE A 32 13.83 -4.05 11.99
CA ILE A 32 14.59 -4.21 10.75
C ILE A 32 13.73 -4.98 9.75
N ALA A 33 13.43 -4.34 8.62
CA ALA A 33 12.73 -4.99 7.51
C ALA A 33 13.63 -6.02 6.81
N SER A 34 13.02 -6.93 6.04
CA SER A 34 13.75 -7.94 5.25
C SER A 34 14.68 -7.33 4.19
N SER A 35 14.47 -6.08 3.81
CA SER A 35 15.35 -5.29 2.96
C SER A 35 16.62 -4.79 3.65
N GLY A 36 16.68 -4.86 4.99
CA GLY A 36 17.75 -4.31 5.83
C GLY A 36 17.48 -2.89 6.35
N HIS A 37 16.45 -2.20 5.88
CA HIS A 37 16.09 -0.88 6.40
C HIS A 37 15.60 -0.97 7.85
N SER A 38 16.06 -0.05 8.67
CA SER A 38 15.56 0.17 10.02
C SER A 38 14.33 1.08 10.00
N ILE A 39 13.31 0.72 10.79
CA ILE A 39 12.02 1.43 10.82
C ILE A 39 11.68 1.75 12.26
N GLU A 40 11.52 3.04 12.57
CA GLU A 40 10.97 3.49 13.84
C GLU A 40 9.45 3.32 13.84
N VAL A 41 8.94 2.58 14.81
CA VAL A 41 7.51 2.38 15.02
C VAL A 41 6.98 3.52 15.88
N ILE A 42 6.29 4.48 15.26
CA ILE A 42 5.63 5.59 15.97
C ILE A 42 4.21 5.21 16.36
N ASN A 43 3.51 4.52 15.46
CA ASN A 43 2.13 4.09 15.66
C ASN A 43 2.01 2.60 15.32
N THR A 44 1.62 1.80 16.31
CA THR A 44 1.45 0.35 16.14
C THR A 44 0.22 -0.05 15.32
N ASP A 45 -0.74 0.87 15.11
CA ASP A 45 -1.88 0.69 14.19
C ASP A 45 -1.49 0.85 12.70
N ALA A 46 -0.23 1.19 12.44
CA ALA A 46 0.35 1.23 11.09
C ALA A 46 1.28 0.01 10.85
N GLU A 47 0.88 -1.17 11.29
CA GLU A 47 1.63 -2.42 11.20
C GLU A 47 1.54 -3.07 9.81
N GLY A 48 0.40 -2.94 9.15
CA GLY A 48 0.16 -3.58 7.86
C GLY A 48 1.17 -3.17 6.79
N ARG A 49 1.66 -1.92 6.83
CA ARG A 49 2.71 -1.45 5.91
C ARG A 49 4.06 -2.09 6.16
N LEU A 50 4.37 -2.53 7.37
CA LEU A 50 5.59 -3.27 7.68
C LEU A 50 5.56 -4.64 7.02
N VAL A 51 4.44 -5.35 7.12
CA VAL A 51 4.21 -6.62 6.43
C VAL A 51 4.26 -6.46 4.91
N LEU A 52 3.64 -5.39 4.39
CA LEU A 52 3.61 -5.09 2.96
C LEU A 52 5.02 -4.79 2.42
N ALA A 53 5.84 -4.03 3.17
CA ALA A 53 7.23 -3.74 2.82
C ALA A 53 8.06 -5.03 2.66
N ASP A 54 7.90 -5.98 3.56
CA ASP A 54 8.55 -7.28 3.50
C ASP A 54 8.03 -8.13 2.33
N ALA A 55 6.72 -8.11 2.08
CA ALA A 55 6.11 -8.81 0.94
C ALA A 55 6.60 -8.25 -0.40
N VAL A 56 6.70 -6.91 -0.53
CA VAL A 56 7.25 -6.23 -1.70
C VAL A 56 8.71 -6.61 -1.91
N THR A 57 9.52 -6.52 -0.86
CA THR A 57 10.94 -6.91 -0.89
C THR A 57 11.11 -8.38 -1.32
N TYR A 58 10.31 -9.28 -0.74
CA TYR A 58 10.31 -10.69 -1.11
C TYR A 58 9.94 -10.91 -2.58
N ALA A 59 8.86 -10.24 -3.04
CA ALA A 59 8.40 -10.35 -4.41
C ALA A 59 9.47 -9.94 -5.42
N ILE A 60 10.16 -8.83 -5.16
CA ILE A 60 11.23 -8.31 -6.01
C ILE A 60 12.42 -9.29 -6.05
N ASN A 61 12.89 -9.72 -4.88
CA ASN A 61 14.05 -10.59 -4.78
C ASN A 61 13.79 -11.97 -5.41
N LYS A 62 12.60 -12.51 -5.23
CA LYS A 62 12.22 -13.85 -5.70
C LYS A 62 11.86 -13.89 -7.17
N PHE A 63 11.10 -12.93 -7.66
CA PHE A 63 10.47 -13.00 -8.99
C PHE A 63 11.07 -12.01 -9.99
N LYS A 64 11.83 -11.00 -9.53
CA LYS A 64 12.45 -9.95 -10.36
C LYS A 64 11.45 -9.35 -11.36
N PRO A 65 10.32 -8.82 -10.89
CA PRO A 65 9.23 -8.36 -11.74
C PRO A 65 9.65 -7.12 -12.54
N LYS A 66 9.08 -6.97 -13.73
CA LYS A 66 9.24 -5.74 -14.54
C LYS A 66 8.30 -4.62 -14.11
N LYS A 67 7.19 -4.96 -13.48
CA LYS A 67 6.18 -4.04 -12.94
C LYS A 67 5.66 -4.65 -11.63
N LEU A 68 5.38 -3.81 -10.67
CA LEU A 68 4.87 -4.19 -9.35
C LEU A 68 3.54 -3.47 -9.08
N ILE A 69 2.56 -4.21 -8.62
CA ILE A 69 1.28 -3.65 -8.16
C ILE A 69 1.01 -4.25 -6.80
N ASP A 70 0.76 -3.42 -5.82
CA ASP A 70 0.30 -3.89 -4.52
C ASP A 70 -1.06 -3.29 -4.17
N LEU A 71 -1.84 -4.03 -3.41
CA LEU A 71 -3.17 -3.64 -2.95
C LEU A 71 -3.22 -3.85 -1.43
N ALA A 72 -3.65 -2.83 -0.72
CA ALA A 72 -3.87 -2.92 0.72
C ALA A 72 -4.97 -1.96 1.19
N THR A 73 -5.65 -2.31 2.26
CA THR A 73 -6.47 -1.39 3.05
C THR A 73 -5.54 -0.57 3.96
N LEU A 74 -4.68 0.26 3.31
CA LEU A 74 -3.50 0.79 3.98
C LEU A 74 -3.83 1.92 4.95
N THR A 75 -4.72 2.84 4.56
CA THR A 75 -4.93 4.05 5.34
C THR A 75 -6.39 4.44 5.49
N GLY A 76 -6.77 4.89 6.69
CA GLY A 76 -8.04 5.59 6.88
C GLY A 76 -8.08 6.95 6.18
N ALA A 77 -6.91 7.53 5.87
CA ALA A 77 -6.81 8.82 5.22
C ALA A 77 -7.32 8.80 3.77
N VAL A 78 -7.18 7.70 3.04
CA VAL A 78 -7.74 7.58 1.68
C VAL A 78 -9.27 7.62 1.70
N ILE A 79 -9.90 7.09 2.76
CA ILE A 79 -11.35 7.15 2.94
C ILE A 79 -11.81 8.61 3.12
N VAL A 80 -11.05 9.41 3.87
CA VAL A 80 -11.33 10.84 4.04
C VAL A 80 -11.18 11.59 2.72
N SER A 81 -10.23 11.22 1.89
CA SER A 81 -9.93 11.89 0.62
C SER A 81 -10.92 11.52 -0.49
N LEU A 82 -11.27 10.24 -0.65
CA LEU A 82 -11.99 9.73 -1.82
C LEU A 82 -13.33 9.06 -1.47
N GLY A 83 -13.63 8.88 -0.19
CA GLY A 83 -14.83 8.16 0.25
C GLY A 83 -14.84 6.69 -0.22
N PRO A 84 -16.03 6.11 -0.40
CA PRO A 84 -16.20 4.73 -0.88
C PRO A 84 -16.33 4.62 -2.41
N GLN A 85 -16.01 5.67 -3.16
CA GLN A 85 -16.30 5.75 -4.60
C GLN A 85 -15.13 5.31 -5.46
N ARG A 86 -13.90 5.51 -4.98
CA ARG A 86 -12.67 5.23 -5.72
C ARG A 86 -11.58 4.77 -4.77
N ALA A 87 -10.75 3.83 -5.22
CA ALA A 87 -9.49 3.55 -4.54
C ALA A 87 -8.45 4.63 -4.87
N GLY A 88 -7.53 4.89 -3.96
CA GLY A 88 -6.40 5.79 -4.22
C GLY A 88 -5.25 5.02 -4.88
N ILE A 89 -4.69 5.55 -5.98
CA ILE A 89 -3.47 4.99 -6.56
C ILE A 89 -2.30 5.96 -6.41
N PHE A 90 -1.15 5.41 -6.07
CA PHE A 90 0.13 6.10 -5.95
C PHE A 90 1.16 5.38 -6.82
N SER A 91 2.00 6.11 -7.53
CA SER A 91 2.90 5.48 -8.49
C SER A 91 4.13 6.33 -8.77
N ASN A 92 5.26 5.67 -8.93
CA ASN A 92 6.50 6.23 -9.45
C ASN A 92 6.58 6.15 -11.00
N ASN A 93 5.51 5.70 -11.68
CA ASN A 93 5.51 5.50 -13.14
C ASN A 93 4.18 5.93 -13.76
N ASP A 94 4.21 6.95 -14.60
CA ASP A 94 3.01 7.57 -15.19
C ASP A 94 2.26 6.63 -16.13
N GLU A 95 3.00 5.87 -16.96
CA GLU A 95 2.37 4.93 -17.89
C GLU A 95 1.60 3.84 -17.14
N LEU A 96 2.22 3.27 -16.10
CA LEU A 96 1.58 2.23 -15.29
C LEU A 96 0.34 2.77 -14.57
N ALA A 97 0.43 3.98 -13.99
CA ALA A 97 -0.70 4.63 -13.34
C ALA A 97 -1.86 4.88 -14.31
N SER A 98 -1.58 5.37 -15.53
CA SER A 98 -2.58 5.57 -16.57
C SER A 98 -3.25 4.26 -16.98
N ASN A 99 -2.46 3.20 -17.18
CA ASN A 99 -2.99 1.88 -17.53
C ASN A 99 -3.92 1.31 -16.45
N ILE A 100 -3.60 1.50 -15.16
CA ILE A 100 -4.46 1.11 -14.05
C ILE A 100 -5.73 1.95 -14.02
N PHE A 101 -5.63 3.26 -14.21
CA PHE A 101 -6.79 4.16 -14.28
C PHE A 101 -7.76 3.74 -15.40
N ASP A 102 -7.25 3.54 -16.62
CA ASP A 102 -8.06 3.14 -17.78
C ASP A 102 -8.70 1.75 -17.57
N SER A 103 -7.99 0.85 -16.92
CA SER A 103 -8.53 -0.47 -16.56
C SER A 103 -9.67 -0.35 -15.55
N GLY A 104 -9.51 0.50 -14.54
CA GLY A 104 -10.54 0.77 -13.54
C GLY A 104 -11.82 1.36 -14.15
N GLU A 105 -11.70 2.31 -15.07
CA GLU A 105 -12.87 2.87 -15.78
C GLU A 105 -13.58 1.82 -16.66
N LYS A 106 -12.83 0.90 -17.28
CA LYS A 106 -13.42 -0.17 -18.12
C LYS A 106 -14.08 -1.29 -17.32
N THR A 107 -13.57 -1.60 -16.13
CA THR A 107 -14.08 -2.69 -15.28
C THR A 107 -15.11 -2.23 -14.26
N GLY A 108 -15.19 -0.91 -14.01
CA GLY A 108 -16.02 -0.33 -12.95
C GLY A 108 -15.31 -0.27 -11.58
N GLU A 109 -14.10 -0.79 -11.47
CA GLU A 109 -13.26 -0.70 -10.26
C GLU A 109 -12.46 0.60 -10.27
N LYS A 110 -13.14 1.70 -10.06
CA LYS A 110 -12.60 3.04 -10.28
C LYS A 110 -11.52 3.42 -9.29
N VAL A 111 -10.48 4.05 -9.81
CA VAL A 111 -9.36 4.57 -9.03
C VAL A 111 -9.18 6.08 -9.23
N TRP A 112 -8.38 6.70 -8.38
CA TRP A 112 -7.96 8.09 -8.53
C TRP A 112 -6.50 8.25 -8.17
N ARG A 113 -5.71 8.93 -9.03
CA ARG A 113 -4.29 9.13 -8.79
C ARG A 113 -4.07 10.21 -7.74
N MET A 114 -3.27 9.87 -6.73
CA MET A 114 -2.83 10.73 -5.65
C MET A 114 -1.33 11.06 -5.81
N PRO A 115 -0.86 12.17 -5.28
CA PRO A 115 0.55 12.54 -5.36
C PRO A 115 1.43 11.66 -4.46
N VAL A 116 2.68 11.40 -4.91
CA VAL A 116 3.71 10.67 -4.13
C VAL A 116 5.11 11.21 -4.44
N GLY A 117 5.23 12.50 -4.76
CA GLY A 117 6.47 13.15 -5.13
C GLY A 117 7.50 13.26 -3.99
N GLU A 118 8.68 13.79 -4.31
CA GLU A 118 9.80 13.97 -3.37
C GLU A 118 9.47 14.95 -2.24
N GLU A 119 8.51 15.84 -2.44
CA GLU A 119 8.03 16.78 -1.44
C GLU A 119 7.45 16.13 -0.19
N TYR A 120 7.16 14.82 -0.24
CA TYR A 120 6.67 14.03 0.90
C TYR A 120 7.75 13.17 1.58
N ASP A 121 9.00 13.21 1.12
CA ASP A 121 10.08 12.38 1.68
C ASP A 121 10.36 12.71 3.15
N ASP A 122 10.25 13.99 3.51
CA ASP A 122 10.49 14.44 4.89
C ASP A 122 9.44 13.90 5.88
N ASP A 123 8.26 13.53 5.41
CA ASP A 123 7.19 13.02 6.27
C ASP A 123 7.56 11.70 6.97
N ILE A 124 8.35 10.86 6.32
CA ILE A 124 8.73 9.55 6.85
C ILE A 124 10.15 9.50 7.43
N LYS A 125 10.88 10.63 7.49
CA LYS A 125 12.22 10.67 8.09
C LYS A 125 12.19 10.41 9.59
N SER A 126 13.09 9.56 10.07
CA SER A 126 13.32 9.30 11.49
C SER A 126 14.64 9.93 11.94
N ALA A 127 14.73 10.25 13.24
CA ALA A 127 15.98 10.68 13.87
C ALA A 127 16.86 9.52 14.34
N ILE A 128 16.30 8.30 14.43
CA ILE A 128 16.97 7.13 15.06
C ILE A 128 16.95 5.87 14.16
N ALA A 129 16.30 5.96 12.99
CA ALA A 129 16.21 4.87 12.02
C ALA A 129 16.27 5.44 10.59
N ASP A 130 16.31 4.58 9.59
CA ASP A 130 16.28 5.03 8.19
C ASP A 130 14.96 5.74 7.85
N MET A 131 13.86 5.27 8.46
CA MET A 131 12.54 5.86 8.30
C MET A 131 11.64 5.57 9.50
N LYS A 132 10.47 6.20 9.54
CA LYS A 132 9.40 5.88 10.50
C LYS A 132 8.15 5.38 9.79
N ASN A 133 7.32 4.61 10.50
CA ASN A 133 6.17 3.95 9.90
C ASN A 133 4.95 4.85 9.65
N VAL A 134 4.94 6.09 10.15
CA VAL A 134 3.86 7.07 9.91
C VAL A 134 4.42 8.45 9.62
N GLY A 135 3.64 9.28 8.92
CA GLY A 135 3.99 10.67 8.65
C GLY A 135 4.00 11.56 9.90
N SER A 136 4.59 12.75 9.77
CA SER A 136 4.83 13.68 10.89
C SER A 136 3.61 14.46 11.34
N GLY A 137 2.50 14.44 10.60
CA GLY A 137 1.36 15.29 10.86
C GLY A 137 0.01 14.61 10.64
N ARG A 138 -1.07 15.42 10.73
CA ARG A 138 -2.43 14.95 10.44
C ARG A 138 -2.76 14.93 8.94
N GLY A 139 -1.99 15.66 8.12
CA GLY A 139 -2.19 15.77 6.66
C GLY A 139 -1.51 14.63 5.90
N ALA A 140 -1.90 14.46 4.65
CA ALA A 140 -1.26 13.57 3.67
C ALA A 140 -1.06 12.10 4.11
N GLY A 141 -1.84 11.59 5.06
CA GLY A 141 -1.63 10.26 5.64
C GLY A 141 -1.66 9.12 4.62
N ALA A 142 -2.46 9.23 3.56
CA ALA A 142 -2.48 8.25 2.47
C ALA A 142 -1.17 8.32 1.65
N THR A 143 -0.71 9.53 1.35
CA THR A 143 0.54 9.76 0.62
C THR A 143 1.75 9.30 1.43
N SER A 144 1.82 9.63 2.73
CA SER A 144 2.91 9.16 3.62
C SER A 144 2.94 7.64 3.72
N GLY A 145 1.76 6.99 3.73
CA GLY A 145 1.67 5.53 3.68
C GLY A 145 2.24 4.94 2.40
N ALA A 146 1.86 5.49 1.26
CA ALA A 146 2.39 5.09 -0.04
C ALA A 146 3.89 5.40 -0.17
N LYS A 147 4.32 6.56 0.33
CA LYS A 147 5.74 6.98 0.34
C LYS A 147 6.62 6.01 1.13
N PHE A 148 6.09 5.50 2.26
CA PHE A 148 6.76 4.44 3.02
C PHE A 148 6.95 3.17 2.17
N ILE A 149 5.91 2.70 1.47
CA ILE A 149 6.01 1.50 0.61
C ILE A 149 6.97 1.72 -0.56
N GLU A 150 6.98 2.92 -1.15
CA GLU A 150 7.87 3.26 -2.26
C GLU A 150 9.34 2.99 -1.95
N GLN A 151 9.79 3.18 -0.70
CA GLN A 151 11.18 2.94 -0.27
C GLN A 151 11.63 1.48 -0.50
N PHE A 152 10.70 0.54 -0.61
CA PHE A 152 10.98 -0.88 -0.78
C PHE A 152 10.87 -1.36 -2.24
N THR A 153 10.50 -0.49 -3.18
CA THR A 153 10.22 -0.85 -4.59
C THR A 153 11.46 -1.00 -5.45
N GLN A 154 12.65 -0.61 -4.97
CA GLN A 154 13.91 -0.64 -5.71
C GLN A 154 13.81 0.04 -7.10
N ASN A 155 13.03 1.12 -7.21
CA ASN A 155 12.77 1.87 -8.44
C ASN A 155 12.14 1.05 -9.60
N ILE A 156 11.56 -0.11 -9.31
CA ILE A 156 10.74 -0.83 -10.29
C ILE A 156 9.47 -0.03 -10.56
N PRO A 157 8.98 0.05 -11.82
CA PRO A 157 7.67 0.63 -12.11
C PRO A 157 6.59 0.06 -11.20
N TRP A 158 6.01 0.89 -10.35
CA TRP A 158 5.18 0.48 -9.23
C TRP A 158 3.89 1.29 -9.15
N VAL A 159 2.82 0.63 -8.73
CA VAL A 159 1.56 1.23 -8.30
C VAL A 159 1.14 0.60 -6.97
N HIS A 160 0.91 1.42 -5.96
CA HIS A 160 0.14 1.08 -4.78
C HIS A 160 -1.33 1.44 -5.00
N ILE A 161 -2.23 0.53 -4.64
CA ILE A 161 -3.68 0.75 -4.67
C ILE A 161 -4.19 0.68 -3.23
N ASP A 162 -4.50 1.84 -2.64
CA ASP A 162 -5.13 1.90 -1.32
C ASP A 162 -6.63 1.69 -1.45
N ILE A 163 -7.05 0.49 -1.09
CA ILE A 163 -8.43 0.01 -1.25
C ILE A 163 -9.28 0.15 0.04
N ALA A 164 -8.78 0.84 1.06
CA ALA A 164 -9.45 0.93 2.36
C ALA A 164 -10.89 1.46 2.28
N GLY A 165 -11.19 2.35 1.33
CA GLY A 165 -12.53 2.92 1.16
C GLY A 165 -13.51 2.05 0.37
N VAL A 166 -13.03 1.07 -0.41
CA VAL A 166 -13.84 0.38 -1.42
C VAL A 166 -14.06 -1.12 -1.16
N THR A 167 -13.48 -1.66 -0.09
CA THR A 167 -13.53 -3.10 0.22
C THR A 167 -14.78 -3.55 0.95
N TRP A 168 -15.68 -2.64 1.30
CA TRP A 168 -16.88 -2.98 2.06
C TRP A 168 -18.12 -2.27 1.51
N SER A 169 -19.10 -3.04 1.04
CA SER A 169 -20.40 -2.51 0.60
C SER A 169 -21.42 -2.53 1.75
N LYS A 170 -22.05 -1.38 1.99
CA LYS A 170 -23.16 -1.26 2.94
C LYS A 170 -24.51 -1.68 2.35
N THR A 171 -24.58 -1.82 1.04
CA THR A 171 -25.82 -2.10 0.30
C THR A 171 -25.60 -3.22 -0.71
N ASN A 172 -26.64 -4.00 -0.94
CA ASN A 172 -26.63 -4.98 -2.03
C ASN A 172 -26.62 -4.29 -3.40
N SER A 173 -25.76 -4.76 -4.28
CA SER A 173 -25.76 -4.41 -5.70
C SER A 173 -26.02 -5.67 -6.54
N LYS A 174 -26.17 -5.49 -7.88
CA LYS A 174 -26.29 -6.63 -8.81
C LYS A 174 -25.01 -7.49 -8.85
N LEU A 175 -23.87 -6.93 -8.50
CA LEU A 175 -22.56 -7.58 -8.60
C LEU A 175 -22.01 -8.03 -7.25
N HIS A 176 -22.37 -7.32 -6.16
CA HIS A 176 -21.82 -7.58 -4.84
C HIS A 176 -22.93 -7.56 -3.78
N PRO A 177 -23.00 -8.56 -2.91
CA PRO A 177 -23.83 -8.52 -1.71
C PRO A 177 -23.30 -7.49 -0.72
N THR A 178 -24.05 -7.19 0.32
CA THR A 178 -23.56 -6.44 1.48
C THR A 178 -22.40 -7.20 2.11
N GLY A 179 -21.32 -6.50 2.45
CA GLY A 179 -20.12 -7.10 3.04
C GLY A 179 -18.86 -6.77 2.25
N GLY A 180 -17.87 -7.64 2.33
CA GLY A 180 -16.62 -7.53 1.56
C GLY A 180 -16.87 -7.67 0.06
N THR A 181 -16.20 -6.85 -0.74
CA THR A 181 -16.32 -6.80 -2.20
C THR A 181 -15.14 -7.48 -2.86
#